data_e8d2746a878bef740ddb8587e20f33dd
#
_entry.id   e8d2746a878bef740ddb8587e20f33dd
#
_cell.length_a   1.000
_cell.length_b   1.000
_cell.length_c   1.000
_cell.angle_alpha   90.00
_cell.angle_beta   90.00
_cell.angle_gamma   90.00
#
_symmetry.space_group_name_H-M   'P 1'
#
loop_
_entity.id
_entity.type
_entity.pdbx_description
1 polymer ?
#
loop_
_entity_poly.entity_id
_entity_poly.type
_entity_poly.pdbx_seq_one_letter_code
_entity_poly.pdbx_strand_id
1 'polypeptide(L)'
;MALYRSLQAICGESDPLMQKKIVVLNGPNLNLLGTREPDTYGTTTLDEIRELVAKHAATHNLEADFRQSNVEGTLVDWVQDAAESADGIILNAAAYTHTSIALHDAVSAIDVPVIEVHLSNIFAREEYRHHSFISDVAAGVICGFGATGYVLAVDALAGMLRNN
;
A
#
# COMPACT_ATOMS: atom_id res chain seq x y z
N MET A 1 -35.61 37.98 -22.12
CA MET A 1 -35.03 36.83 -22.87
C MET A 1 -33.54 36.80 -22.55
N ALA A 2 -33.03 35.77 -21.97
CA ALA A 2 -31.67 35.47 -21.60
C ALA A 2 -31.49 35.32 -20.09
N LEU A 3 -31.91 34.19 -19.57
CA LEU A 3 -31.48 33.69 -18.24
C LEU A 3 -31.69 32.16 -18.23
N TYR A 4 -30.91 31.48 -19.08
CA TYR A 4 -30.79 30.02 -19.01
C TYR A 4 -29.34 29.67 -19.44
N ARG A 5 -28.38 30.03 -18.62
CA ARG A 5 -27.03 29.50 -18.75
C ARG A 5 -26.55 28.99 -17.41
N SER A 6 -26.25 27.69 -17.46
CA SER A 6 -25.23 27.03 -16.68
C SER A 6 -25.52 26.77 -15.20
N LEU A 7 -26.14 25.66 -14.98
CA LEU A 7 -25.79 24.73 -13.93
C LEU A 7 -25.31 23.44 -14.61
N GLN A 8 -24.25 23.52 -15.37
CA GLN A 8 -23.50 22.32 -15.74
C GLN A 8 -22.43 22.11 -14.67
N ALA A 9 -22.76 21.16 -13.80
CA ALA A 9 -21.91 20.12 -13.27
C ALA A 9 -20.42 20.52 -13.11
N ILE A 10 -20.08 20.82 -11.88
CA ILE A 10 -18.74 20.53 -11.36
C ILE A 10 -18.70 19.00 -11.13
N CYS A 11 -18.71 18.23 -12.20
CA CYS A 11 -18.16 16.91 -12.23
C CYS A 11 -16.65 17.12 -12.33
N GLY A 12 -15.93 16.86 -11.27
CA GLY A 12 -14.48 16.93 -11.27
C GLY A 12 -13.94 15.88 -12.23
N GLU A 13 -13.75 16.25 -13.49
CA GLU A 13 -12.83 15.54 -14.37
C GLU A 13 -11.43 15.74 -13.75
N SER A 14 -10.88 14.69 -13.20
CA SER A 14 -9.48 14.66 -12.78
C SER A 14 -8.64 15.03 -14.00
N ASP A 15 -7.83 16.10 -13.88
CA ASP A 15 -6.89 16.51 -14.92
C ASP A 15 -6.03 15.28 -15.29
N PRO A 16 -6.06 14.81 -16.55
CA PRO A 16 -5.27 13.65 -16.98
C PRO A 16 -3.74 13.86 -16.87
N LEU A 17 -3.31 15.06 -16.51
CA LEU A 17 -1.90 15.42 -16.26
C LEU A 17 -1.52 15.39 -14.76
N MET A 18 -2.47 15.25 -13.84
CA MET A 18 -2.14 15.12 -12.41
C MET A 18 -1.58 13.73 -12.15
N GLN A 19 -0.33 13.68 -11.70
CA GLN A 19 0.32 12.45 -11.24
C GLN A 19 -0.40 11.91 -10.00
N LYS A 20 -0.92 10.68 -10.09
CA LYS A 20 -1.56 10.01 -8.96
C LYS A 20 -0.50 9.59 -7.93
N LYS A 21 -0.88 9.61 -6.66
CA LYS A 21 0.02 9.28 -5.55
C LYS A 21 -0.39 7.97 -4.87
N ILE A 22 0.60 7.11 -4.64
CA ILE A 22 0.46 5.94 -3.79
C ILE A 22 1.33 6.07 -2.54
N VAL A 23 0.83 5.56 -1.41
CA VAL A 23 1.59 5.50 -0.15
C VAL A 23 1.99 4.05 0.11
N VAL A 24 3.25 3.82 0.42
CA VAL A 24 3.80 2.49 0.74
C VAL A 24 4.17 2.47 2.21
N LEU A 25 3.40 1.72 3.00
CA LEU A 25 3.53 1.64 4.44
C LEU A 25 4.17 0.32 4.85
N ASN A 26 5.21 0.42 5.66
CA ASN A 26 6.00 -0.72 6.12
C ASN A 26 5.99 -0.77 7.65
N GLY A 27 5.65 -1.93 8.18
CA GLY A 27 5.52 -2.20 9.60
C GLY A 27 6.83 -2.53 10.31
N PRO A 28 6.71 -3.11 11.53
CA PRO A 28 7.83 -3.29 12.44
C PRO A 28 8.89 -4.24 11.88
N ASN A 29 10.14 -3.93 12.22
CA ASN A 29 11.35 -4.70 11.88
C ASN A 29 11.72 -4.73 10.39
N LEU A 30 10.92 -4.15 9.48
CA LEU A 30 11.27 -4.09 8.06
C LEU A 30 12.48 -3.18 7.81
N ASN A 31 12.78 -2.24 8.71
CA ASN A 31 14.02 -1.48 8.70
C ASN A 31 15.30 -2.34 8.87
N LEU A 32 15.15 -3.60 9.29
CA LEU A 32 16.26 -4.55 9.49
C LEU A 32 16.45 -5.52 8.30
N LEU A 33 15.69 -5.33 7.20
CA LEU A 33 15.85 -6.14 5.98
C LEU A 33 17.28 -6.05 5.45
N GLY A 34 17.75 -7.16 4.87
CA GLY A 34 19.11 -7.33 4.38
C GLY A 34 20.12 -7.76 5.45
N THR A 35 19.83 -7.55 6.74
CA THR A 35 20.67 -7.97 7.86
C THR A 35 20.02 -9.02 8.75
N ARG A 36 18.68 -9.10 8.74
CA ARG A 36 17.88 -10.04 9.55
C ARG A 36 17.38 -11.20 8.71
N GLU A 37 17.60 -12.43 9.17
CA GLU A 37 17.06 -13.67 8.62
C GLU A 37 17.12 -13.75 7.07
N PRO A 38 18.31 -13.67 6.45
CA PRO A 38 18.47 -13.62 5.00
C PRO A 38 17.88 -14.86 4.30
N ASP A 39 17.83 -16.01 4.97
CA ASP A 39 17.22 -17.24 4.45
C ASP A 39 15.69 -17.13 4.27
N THR A 40 15.04 -16.26 5.05
CA THR A 40 13.58 -16.05 5.02
C THR A 40 13.17 -14.85 4.15
N TYR A 41 13.93 -13.75 4.24
CA TYR A 41 13.56 -12.47 3.62
C TYR A 41 14.50 -12.05 2.48
N GLY A 42 15.57 -12.80 2.22
CA GLY A 42 16.61 -12.43 1.27
C GLY A 42 17.58 -11.38 1.80
N THR A 43 18.48 -10.93 0.94
CA THR A 43 19.51 -9.92 1.26
C THR A 43 19.11 -8.50 0.86
N THR A 44 17.98 -8.33 0.20
CA THR A 44 17.48 -7.02 -0.26
C THR A 44 17.10 -6.15 0.93
N THR A 45 17.65 -4.96 0.98
CA THR A 45 17.38 -3.97 2.02
C THR A 45 16.05 -3.24 1.77
N LEU A 46 15.51 -2.59 2.81
CA LEU A 46 14.31 -1.76 2.66
C LEU A 46 14.54 -0.55 1.73
N ASP A 47 15.74 0.01 1.73
CA ASP A 47 16.10 1.13 0.85
C ASP A 47 16.15 0.69 -0.63
N GLU A 48 16.67 -0.50 -0.92
CA GLU A 48 16.62 -1.07 -2.28
C GLU A 48 15.18 -1.32 -2.74
N ILE A 49 14.30 -1.77 -1.84
CA ILE A 49 12.86 -1.91 -2.15
C ILE A 49 12.23 -0.54 -2.43
N ARG A 50 12.56 0.49 -1.66
CA ARG A 50 12.09 1.86 -1.89
C ARG A 50 12.48 2.36 -3.28
N GLU A 51 13.73 2.19 -3.67
CA GLU A 51 14.22 2.59 -5.00
C GLU A 51 13.51 1.81 -6.12
N LEU A 52 13.34 0.49 -5.94
CA LEU A 52 12.64 -0.38 -6.87
C LEU A 52 11.18 0.07 -7.08
N VAL A 53 10.47 0.35 -5.98
CA VAL A 53 9.08 0.83 -6.00
C VAL A 53 8.98 2.19 -6.67
N ALA A 54 9.83 3.16 -6.31
CA ALA A 54 9.80 4.50 -6.89
C ALA A 54 10.04 4.46 -8.40
N LYS A 55 11.03 3.69 -8.84
CA LYS A 55 11.35 3.52 -10.26
C LYS A 55 10.19 2.87 -11.02
N HIS A 56 9.56 1.84 -10.45
CA HIS A 56 8.47 1.13 -11.11
C HIS A 56 7.18 1.97 -11.13
N ALA A 57 6.85 2.65 -10.03
CA ALA A 57 5.69 3.56 -9.95
C ALA A 57 5.77 4.67 -11.01
N ALA A 58 6.95 5.22 -11.24
CA ALA A 58 7.17 6.24 -12.27
C ALA A 58 6.80 5.74 -13.69
N THR A 59 6.96 4.44 -14.00
CA THR A 59 6.56 3.88 -15.29
C THR A 59 5.04 3.90 -15.51
N HIS A 60 4.27 4.02 -14.44
CA HIS A 60 2.80 4.12 -14.44
C HIS A 60 2.30 5.55 -14.21
N ASN A 61 3.19 6.56 -14.23
CA ASN A 61 2.89 7.94 -13.85
C ASN A 61 2.33 8.06 -12.42
N LEU A 62 2.86 7.24 -11.50
CA LEU A 62 2.54 7.26 -10.07
C LEU A 62 3.71 7.83 -9.28
N GLU A 63 3.42 8.66 -8.27
CA GLU A 63 4.35 9.06 -7.23
C GLU A 63 4.22 8.09 -6.05
N ALA A 64 5.34 7.58 -5.54
CA ALA A 64 5.36 6.67 -4.40
C ALA A 64 5.96 7.36 -3.16
N ASP A 65 5.15 7.51 -2.11
CA ASP A 65 5.58 7.96 -0.78
C ASP A 65 5.82 6.73 0.10
N PHE A 66 7.09 6.45 0.38
CA PHE A 66 7.52 5.22 1.04
C PHE A 66 7.91 5.49 2.51
N ARG A 67 7.18 4.87 3.45
CA ARG A 67 7.33 5.08 4.89
C ARG A 67 7.54 3.76 5.63
N GLN A 68 8.19 3.81 6.79
CA GLN A 68 8.34 2.68 7.70
C GLN A 68 8.23 3.14 9.16
N SER A 69 7.55 2.35 9.98
CA SER A 69 7.48 2.57 11.43
C SER A 69 7.38 1.24 12.19
N ASN A 70 8.02 1.20 13.36
CA ASN A 70 7.82 0.12 14.33
C ASN A 70 6.63 0.38 15.26
N VAL A 71 6.01 1.56 15.17
CA VAL A 71 4.93 1.99 16.05
C VAL A 71 3.58 1.78 15.36
N GLU A 72 2.71 0.96 15.95
CA GLU A 72 1.40 0.61 15.39
C GLU A 72 0.52 1.85 15.17
N GLY A 73 0.43 2.73 16.17
CA GLY A 73 -0.35 3.97 16.08
C GLY A 73 0.10 4.89 14.93
N THR A 74 1.41 4.94 14.65
CA THR A 74 1.92 5.71 13.52
C THR A 74 1.44 5.13 12.17
N LEU A 75 1.34 3.81 12.06
CA LEU A 75 0.80 3.17 10.85
C LEU A 75 -0.70 3.46 10.71
N VAL A 76 -1.46 3.45 11.81
CA VAL A 76 -2.88 3.82 11.83
C VAL A 76 -3.06 5.27 11.35
N ASP A 77 -2.30 6.21 11.90
CA ASP A 77 -2.34 7.63 11.50
C ASP A 77 -2.03 7.77 10.01
N TRP A 78 -1.03 7.07 9.50
CA TRP A 78 -0.66 7.14 8.07
C TRP A 78 -1.70 6.53 7.13
N VAL A 79 -2.43 5.49 7.56
CA VAL A 79 -3.56 4.94 6.79
C VAL A 79 -4.68 5.98 6.69
N GLN A 80 -5.00 6.66 7.81
CA GLN A 80 -6.01 7.72 7.84
C GLN A 80 -5.60 8.92 6.99
N ASP A 81 -4.33 9.39 7.12
CA ASP A 81 -3.80 10.51 6.32
C ASP A 81 -3.84 10.19 4.80
N ALA A 82 -3.58 8.93 4.43
CA ALA A 82 -3.58 8.51 3.04
C ALA A 82 -4.97 8.56 2.40
N ALA A 83 -6.05 8.46 3.19
CA ALA A 83 -7.43 8.61 2.69
C ALA A 83 -7.68 9.96 2.01
N GLU A 84 -6.99 11.02 2.46
CA GLU A 84 -7.14 12.38 1.93
C GLU A 84 -6.00 12.79 0.99
N SER A 85 -4.87 12.09 1.03
CA SER A 85 -3.63 12.52 0.38
C SER A 85 -3.08 11.57 -0.68
N ALA A 86 -3.71 10.41 -0.88
CA ALA A 86 -3.26 9.40 -1.82
C ALA A 86 -4.41 8.73 -2.57
N ASP A 87 -4.09 8.15 -3.72
CA ASP A 87 -5.04 7.41 -4.56
C ASP A 87 -5.05 5.90 -4.25
N GLY A 88 -4.04 5.39 -3.52
CA GLY A 88 -3.95 3.99 -3.12
C GLY A 88 -2.85 3.73 -2.10
N ILE A 89 -2.93 2.60 -1.42
CA ILE A 89 -1.98 2.19 -0.38
C ILE A 89 -1.43 0.80 -0.69
N ILE A 90 -0.12 0.63 -0.53
CA ILE A 90 0.54 -0.67 -0.39
C ILE A 90 0.91 -0.82 1.08
N LEU A 91 0.36 -1.83 1.74
CA LEU A 91 0.57 -2.06 3.17
C LEU A 91 1.28 -3.39 3.43
N ASN A 92 2.52 -3.33 3.89
CA ASN A 92 3.20 -4.45 4.53
C ASN A 92 3.21 -4.20 6.04
N ALA A 93 2.16 -4.59 6.73
CA ALA A 93 2.03 -4.39 8.17
C ALA A 93 2.98 -5.29 9.00
N ALA A 94 3.72 -6.19 8.34
CA ALA A 94 4.64 -7.15 8.96
C ALA A 94 3.92 -7.97 10.05
N ALA A 95 4.47 -8.03 11.27
CA ALA A 95 3.85 -8.79 12.36
C ALA A 95 2.46 -8.25 12.76
N TYR A 96 2.20 -6.96 12.59
CA TYR A 96 0.90 -6.37 12.93
C TYR A 96 -0.25 -6.90 12.07
N THR A 97 0.02 -7.46 10.89
CA THR A 97 -1.03 -8.10 10.10
C THR A 97 -1.73 -9.23 10.86
N HIS A 98 -1.01 -9.90 11.77
CA HIS A 98 -1.51 -11.04 12.56
C HIS A 98 -2.14 -10.64 13.90
N THR A 99 -2.06 -9.37 14.32
CA THR A 99 -2.41 -8.95 15.68
C THR A 99 -3.23 -7.66 15.75
N SER A 100 -3.22 -6.81 14.72
CA SER A 100 -3.76 -5.46 14.81
C SER A 100 -5.19 -5.36 14.27
N ILE A 101 -6.14 -5.34 15.20
CA ILE A 101 -7.52 -4.93 14.91
C ILE A 101 -7.57 -3.41 14.63
N ALA A 102 -6.68 -2.62 15.25
CA ALA A 102 -6.63 -1.18 15.02
C ALA A 102 -6.28 -0.84 13.56
N LEU A 103 -5.35 -1.57 12.95
CA LEU A 103 -5.05 -1.40 11.51
C LEU A 103 -6.18 -1.91 10.62
N HIS A 104 -6.82 -3.04 10.98
CA HIS A 104 -8.03 -3.52 10.30
C HIS A 104 -9.09 -2.42 10.24
N ASP A 105 -9.41 -1.81 11.39
CA ASP A 105 -10.44 -0.78 11.50
C ASP A 105 -10.05 0.49 10.71
N ALA A 106 -8.77 0.88 10.74
CA ALA A 106 -8.27 2.02 9.97
C ALA A 106 -8.41 1.78 8.46
N VAL A 107 -8.06 0.59 7.97
CA VAL A 107 -8.22 0.22 6.55
C VAL A 107 -9.71 0.14 6.17
N SER A 108 -10.57 -0.39 7.04
CA SER A 108 -12.02 -0.46 6.81
C SER A 108 -12.69 0.92 6.73
N ALA A 109 -12.09 1.93 7.33
CA ALA A 109 -12.66 3.27 7.42
C ALA A 109 -12.37 4.16 6.21
N ILE A 110 -11.56 3.70 5.25
CA ILE A 110 -11.13 4.49 4.09
C ILE A 110 -11.63 3.88 2.79
N ASP A 111 -11.81 4.74 1.77
CA ASP A 111 -12.30 4.33 0.45
C ASP A 111 -11.18 4.06 -0.57
N VAL A 112 -9.93 4.49 -0.27
CA VAL A 112 -8.79 4.24 -1.16
C VAL A 112 -8.39 2.76 -1.15
N PRO A 113 -8.08 2.17 -2.33
CA PRO A 113 -7.73 0.75 -2.40
C PRO A 113 -6.42 0.47 -1.65
N VAL A 114 -6.42 -0.60 -0.85
CA VAL A 114 -5.26 -1.08 -0.11
C VAL A 114 -4.85 -2.44 -0.66
N ILE A 115 -3.58 -2.59 -1.05
CA ILE A 115 -2.98 -3.89 -1.39
C ILE A 115 -2.09 -4.32 -0.23
N GLU A 116 -2.44 -5.45 0.40
CA GLU A 116 -1.60 -6.07 1.42
C GLU A 116 -0.43 -6.81 0.77
N VAL A 117 0.80 -6.59 1.28
CA VAL A 117 2.01 -7.23 0.76
C VAL A 117 2.79 -7.92 1.87
N HIS A 118 3.26 -9.14 1.59
CA HIS A 118 4.21 -9.88 2.41
C HIS A 118 5.38 -10.38 1.56
N LEU A 119 6.61 -10.17 2.03
CA LEU A 119 7.83 -10.67 1.36
C LEU A 119 7.85 -12.20 1.32
N SER A 120 7.55 -12.84 2.45
CA SER A 120 7.49 -14.29 2.58
C SER A 120 6.12 -14.84 2.25
N ASN A 121 6.04 -16.12 1.87
CA ASN A 121 4.78 -16.85 1.85
C ASN A 121 4.35 -17.16 3.29
N ILE A 122 3.39 -16.40 3.80
CA ILE A 122 2.90 -16.52 5.18
C ILE A 122 2.26 -17.90 5.45
N PHE A 123 1.72 -18.56 4.43
CA PHE A 123 1.12 -19.88 4.56
C PHE A 123 2.14 -21.03 4.63
N ALA A 124 3.40 -20.75 4.30
CA ALA A 124 4.52 -21.69 4.47
C ALA A 124 5.28 -21.47 5.79
N ARG A 125 4.76 -20.62 6.67
CA ARG A 125 5.35 -20.28 7.97
C ARG A 125 4.58 -20.90 9.12
N GLU A 126 4.82 -20.42 10.31
CA GLU A 126 4.16 -20.89 11.55
C GLU A 126 2.65 -20.62 11.49
N GLU A 127 1.84 -21.51 12.04
CA GLU A 127 0.38 -21.48 11.95
C GLU A 127 -0.23 -20.13 12.41
N TYR A 128 0.35 -19.50 13.45
CA TYR A 128 -0.12 -18.20 13.93
C TYR A 128 0.05 -17.06 12.92
N ARG A 129 0.81 -17.27 11.81
CA ARG A 129 0.97 -16.33 10.73
C ARG A 129 0.00 -16.54 9.57
N HIS A 130 -0.78 -17.61 9.59
CA HIS A 130 -1.71 -17.90 8.50
C HIS A 130 -2.95 -16.99 8.51
N HIS A 131 -3.23 -16.32 9.63
CA HIS A 131 -4.33 -15.38 9.73
C HIS A 131 -3.82 -13.94 9.58
N SER A 132 -4.52 -13.17 8.75
CA SER A 132 -4.33 -11.73 8.60
C SER A 132 -5.64 -11.01 8.92
N PHE A 133 -5.58 -10.01 9.80
CA PHE A 133 -6.68 -9.08 10.02
C PHE A 133 -6.81 -8.06 8.89
N ILE A 134 -5.77 -7.86 8.08
CA ILE A 134 -5.76 -6.87 7.00
C ILE A 134 -6.39 -7.46 5.72
N SER A 135 -6.19 -8.75 5.45
CA SER A 135 -6.64 -9.42 4.22
C SER A 135 -8.15 -9.29 4.00
N ASP A 136 -8.94 -9.28 5.07
CA ASP A 136 -10.41 -9.20 4.99
C ASP A 136 -10.91 -7.86 4.45
N VAL A 137 -10.13 -6.81 4.61
CA VAL A 137 -10.48 -5.42 4.27
C VAL A 137 -9.61 -4.83 3.17
N ALA A 138 -8.55 -5.53 2.77
CA ALA A 138 -7.71 -5.13 1.64
C ALA A 138 -8.40 -5.44 0.30
N ALA A 139 -8.12 -4.63 -0.73
CA ALA A 139 -8.59 -4.88 -2.10
C ALA A 139 -7.89 -6.10 -2.75
N GLY A 140 -6.73 -6.49 -2.24
CA GLY A 140 -5.99 -7.68 -2.69
C GLY A 140 -4.78 -7.97 -1.80
N VAL A 141 -4.27 -9.21 -1.91
CA VAL A 141 -3.14 -9.71 -1.11
C VAL A 141 -2.09 -10.30 -2.03
N ILE A 142 -0.82 -9.94 -1.81
CA ILE A 142 0.35 -10.48 -2.52
C ILE A 142 1.33 -10.98 -1.47
N CYS A 143 1.68 -12.27 -1.50
CA CYS A 143 2.64 -12.84 -0.55
C CYS A 143 3.59 -13.85 -1.23
N GLY A 144 4.83 -13.94 -0.72
CA GLY A 144 5.79 -14.97 -1.11
C GLY A 144 6.72 -14.63 -2.28
N PHE A 145 6.67 -13.42 -2.81
CA PHE A 145 7.46 -12.99 -3.98
C PHE A 145 8.64 -12.08 -3.62
N GLY A 146 9.02 -11.98 -2.33
CA GLY A 146 10.09 -11.08 -1.89
C GLY A 146 9.82 -9.63 -2.31
N ALA A 147 10.87 -8.91 -2.69
CA ALA A 147 10.77 -7.52 -3.15
C ALA A 147 9.89 -7.35 -4.40
N THR A 148 9.81 -8.38 -5.27
CA THR A 148 8.94 -8.37 -6.46
C THR A 148 7.47 -8.20 -6.08
N GLY A 149 7.05 -8.62 -4.88
CA GLY A 149 5.69 -8.44 -4.39
C GLY A 149 5.25 -6.97 -4.36
N TYR A 150 6.16 -6.06 -4.03
CA TYR A 150 5.87 -4.62 -4.07
C TYR A 150 5.69 -4.09 -5.50
N VAL A 151 6.47 -4.59 -6.45
CA VAL A 151 6.32 -4.25 -7.88
C VAL A 151 4.96 -4.71 -8.40
N LEU A 152 4.56 -5.93 -8.07
CA LEU A 152 3.23 -6.46 -8.42
C LEU A 152 2.09 -5.67 -7.78
N ALA A 153 2.30 -5.16 -6.56
CA ALA A 153 1.31 -4.30 -5.89
C ALA A 153 1.18 -2.93 -6.58
N VAL A 154 2.28 -2.35 -7.06
CA VAL A 154 2.24 -1.14 -7.90
C VAL A 154 1.45 -1.40 -9.18
N ASP A 155 1.69 -2.52 -9.88
CA ASP A 155 0.94 -2.89 -11.09
C ASP A 155 -0.55 -3.06 -10.80
N ALA A 156 -0.90 -3.71 -9.68
CA ALA A 156 -2.29 -3.90 -9.26
C ALA A 156 -2.99 -2.56 -9.01
N LEU A 157 -2.38 -1.65 -8.22
CA LEU A 157 -2.92 -0.31 -7.99
C LEU A 157 -3.00 0.49 -9.29
N ALA A 158 -1.97 0.48 -10.12
CA ALA A 158 -2.00 1.17 -11.42
C ALA A 158 -3.16 0.68 -12.30
N GLY A 159 -3.47 -0.62 -12.25
CA GLY A 159 -4.62 -1.20 -12.93
C GLY A 159 -5.96 -0.69 -12.38
N MET A 160 -6.13 -0.67 -11.05
CA MET A 160 -7.33 -0.19 -10.37
C MET A 160 -7.56 1.31 -10.63
N LEU A 161 -6.50 2.12 -10.52
CA LEU A 161 -6.56 3.57 -10.64
C LEU A 161 -6.79 4.07 -12.07
N ARG A 162 -6.56 3.24 -13.10
CA ARG A 162 -6.90 3.58 -14.50
C ARG A 162 -8.38 3.42 -14.82
N ASN A 163 -9.08 2.59 -14.05
CA ASN A 163 -10.48 2.24 -14.31
C ASN A 163 -11.47 3.10 -13.50
N ASN A 164 -10.95 3.97 -12.65
CA ASN A 164 -11.68 4.97 -11.87
C ASN A 164 -11.31 6.37 -12.38
#